data_778e18c5be5ef0804af296f25d1cc256
#
_entry.id   778e18c5be5ef0804af296f25d1cc256
#
_cell.length_a   1.000
_cell.length_b   1.000
_cell.length_c   1.000
_cell.angle_alpha   90.00
_cell.angle_beta   90.00
_cell.angle_gamma   90.00
#
_symmetry.space_group_name_H-M   'P 1'
#
loop_
_entity.id
_entity.type
_entity.pdbx_description
1 polymer ?
#
loop_
_entity_poly.entity_id
_entity_poly.type
_entity_poly.pdbx_seq_one_letter_code
_entity_poly.pdbx_strand_id
1 'polypeptide(L)'
;ASPVVCEDGGIRLGAWIRDSMAGVGTLTYYDPATGSYGALGHGITDVDTAELMPLASGSIMETMVKAVKKGQRGDPGELKGDFTVQRDVGTVTVNSNEGIFGTVEDAGFISGEAVSVAEPEEVHAGEASILCTISGSDTRAYEVEILRVNPRSRDGRDLLLRVTDPELLETTGGIVQGMSGSPILQDGRLVGAVTHVLVANPAEG
;
A
#
# COMPACT_ATOMS: atom_id res chain seq x y z
N ALA A 1 4.56 6.42 32.87
CA ALA A 1 3.74 5.32 33.38
C ALA A 1 4.23 4.94 34.77
N SER A 2 3.33 4.78 35.73
CA SER A 2 3.68 4.33 37.07
C SER A 2 3.56 2.82 37.15
N PRO A 3 4.46 2.11 37.83
CA PRO A 3 4.33 0.67 38.00
C PRO A 3 3.09 0.33 38.84
N VAL A 4 2.38 -0.71 38.43
CA VAL A 4 1.22 -1.26 39.14
C VAL A 4 1.61 -2.61 39.71
N VAL A 5 1.37 -2.79 41.01
CA VAL A 5 1.55 -4.07 41.68
C VAL A 5 0.24 -4.88 41.49
N CYS A 6 0.36 -6.03 40.84
CA CYS A 6 -0.76 -6.94 40.59
C CYS A 6 -1.04 -7.85 41.81
N GLU A 7 -2.21 -8.46 41.91
CA GLU A 7 -2.60 -9.37 43.01
C GLU A 7 -1.66 -10.58 43.15
N ASP A 8 -0.98 -10.97 42.08
CA ASP A 8 0.03 -12.03 42.04
C ASP A 8 1.43 -11.58 42.55
N GLY A 9 1.54 -10.33 43.03
CA GLY A 9 2.80 -9.73 43.47
C GLY A 9 3.74 -9.29 42.34
N GLY A 10 3.35 -9.47 41.07
CA GLY A 10 4.10 -9.00 39.90
C GLY A 10 4.02 -7.50 39.73
N ILE A 11 5.12 -6.86 39.33
CA ILE A 11 5.16 -5.43 38.98
C ILE A 11 4.96 -5.34 37.48
N ARG A 12 3.92 -4.61 37.06
CA ARG A 12 3.61 -4.36 35.65
C ARG A 12 3.58 -2.86 35.40
N LEU A 13 4.11 -2.44 34.25
CA LEU A 13 4.12 -1.01 33.88
C LEU A 13 2.76 -0.51 33.39
N GLY A 14 1.82 -1.40 33.10
CA GLY A 14 0.51 -1.03 32.56
C GLY A 14 0.62 -0.28 31.21
N ALA A 15 1.70 -0.51 30.47
CA ALA A 15 1.95 0.09 29.17
C ALA A 15 1.90 -0.99 28.08
N TRP A 16 1.28 -0.68 26.98
CA TRP A 16 1.41 -1.46 25.75
C TRP A 16 2.71 -1.05 25.06
N ILE A 17 3.54 -2.02 24.73
CA ILE A 17 4.77 -1.80 23.99
C ILE A 17 4.66 -2.58 22.68
N ARG A 18 4.87 -1.88 21.57
CA ARG A 18 4.92 -2.46 20.25
C ARG A 18 6.33 -2.21 19.72
N ASP A 19 7.11 -3.28 19.54
CA ASP A 19 8.52 -3.23 19.15
C ASP A 19 8.74 -3.46 17.66
N SER A 20 7.76 -4.03 16.96
CA SER A 20 7.81 -4.24 15.52
C SER A 20 6.43 -4.19 14.90
N MET A 21 6.39 -3.81 13.62
CA MET A 21 5.18 -3.85 12.78
C MET A 21 5.52 -4.51 11.45
N ALA A 22 4.59 -5.31 10.95
CA ALA A 22 4.64 -5.89 9.61
C ALA A 22 3.28 -5.73 8.93
N GLY A 23 3.28 -5.56 7.63
CA GLY A 23 2.07 -5.44 6.82
C GLY A 23 2.33 -5.82 5.37
N VAL A 24 1.26 -6.03 4.62
CA VAL A 24 1.29 -6.22 3.16
C VAL A 24 1.03 -4.88 2.51
N GLY A 25 1.79 -4.57 1.47
CA GLY A 25 1.62 -3.39 0.65
C GLY A 25 2.25 -3.57 -0.72
N THR A 26 2.11 -2.57 -1.56
CA THR A 26 2.64 -2.61 -2.94
C THR A 26 3.74 -1.56 -3.10
N LEU A 27 4.79 -1.95 -3.80
CA LEU A 27 5.85 -1.06 -4.26
C LEU A 27 5.29 -0.28 -5.46
N THR A 28 5.24 1.04 -5.33
CA THR A 28 4.62 1.92 -6.33
C THR A 28 5.54 2.13 -7.52
N TYR A 29 6.80 2.43 -7.25
CA TYR A 29 7.83 2.65 -8.27
C TYR A 29 9.20 2.23 -7.75
N TYR A 30 10.07 1.96 -8.70
CA TYR A 30 11.50 1.75 -8.51
C TYR A 30 12.26 2.54 -9.57
N ASP A 31 13.25 3.30 -9.13
CA ASP A 31 14.18 4.01 -10.02
C ASP A 31 15.50 3.24 -10.13
N PRO A 32 15.77 2.60 -11.28
CA PRO A 32 16.98 1.82 -11.45
C PRO A 32 18.27 2.66 -11.49
N ALA A 33 18.17 3.98 -11.72
CA ALA A 33 19.34 4.85 -11.75
C ALA A 33 19.88 5.13 -10.34
N THR A 34 19.00 5.19 -9.35
CA THR A 34 19.34 5.50 -7.97
C THR A 34 19.19 4.31 -7.02
N GLY A 35 18.46 3.27 -7.42
CA GLY A 35 18.06 2.15 -6.58
C GLY A 35 16.95 2.52 -5.60
N SER A 36 16.38 3.73 -5.67
CA SER A 36 15.35 4.18 -4.76
C SER A 36 13.96 3.68 -5.15
N TYR A 37 13.09 3.55 -4.15
CA TYR A 37 11.70 3.17 -4.35
C TYR A 37 10.76 4.02 -3.49
N GLY A 38 9.48 4.05 -3.89
CA GLY A 38 8.36 4.49 -3.08
C GLY A 38 7.28 3.42 -3.03
N ALA A 39 6.59 3.32 -1.90
CA ALA A 39 5.55 2.32 -1.68
C ALA A 39 4.43 2.85 -0.77
N LEU A 40 3.28 2.16 -0.78
CA LEU A 40 2.08 2.39 0.02
C LEU A 40 1.27 3.65 -0.36
N GLY A 41 1.90 4.78 -0.66
CA GLY A 41 1.23 6.06 -0.87
C GLY A 41 0.61 6.67 0.40
N HIS A 42 0.92 6.11 1.57
CA HIS A 42 0.57 6.61 2.90
C HIS A 42 1.57 6.11 3.93
N GLY A 43 1.69 6.79 5.05
CA GLY A 43 2.58 6.38 6.13
C GLY A 43 2.08 5.13 6.88
N ILE A 44 3.02 4.46 7.53
CA ILE A 44 2.72 3.42 8.51
C ILE A 44 2.40 4.13 9.83
N THR A 45 1.18 3.94 10.31
CA THR A 45 0.66 4.57 11.53
C THR A 45 0.37 3.53 12.60
N ASP A 46 0.43 3.94 13.85
CA ASP A 46 -0.05 3.13 14.97
C ASP A 46 -1.57 2.98 14.89
N VAL A 47 -2.07 1.75 15.02
CA VAL A 47 -3.51 1.44 14.84
C VAL A 47 -4.39 1.97 15.96
N ASP A 48 -3.82 2.25 17.13
CA ASP A 48 -4.58 2.69 18.30
C ASP A 48 -4.61 4.23 18.39
N THR A 49 -3.53 4.90 17.97
CA THR A 49 -3.40 6.36 18.05
C THR A 49 -3.55 7.06 16.71
N ALA A 50 -3.41 6.33 15.59
CA ALA A 50 -3.32 6.85 14.22
C ALA A 50 -2.13 7.81 14.01
N GLU A 51 -1.18 7.84 14.92
CA GLU A 51 0.04 8.63 14.78
C GLU A 51 1.05 7.93 13.87
N LEU A 52 1.79 8.73 13.10
CA LEU A 52 2.86 8.22 12.25
C LEU A 52 3.92 7.52 13.10
N MET A 53 4.23 6.26 12.75
CA MET A 53 5.23 5.49 13.49
C MET A 53 6.63 6.05 13.27
N PRO A 54 7.39 6.34 14.36
CA PRO A 54 8.78 6.68 14.21
C PRO A 54 9.57 5.49 13.68
N LEU A 55 10.36 5.74 12.64
CA LEU A 55 11.18 4.72 12.00
C LEU A 55 12.55 4.66 12.68
N ALA A 56 12.86 3.54 13.33
CA ALA A 56 14.22 3.23 13.81
C ALA A 56 14.99 2.43 12.75
N SER A 57 14.33 1.42 12.16
CA SER A 57 14.80 0.62 11.04
C SER A 57 13.61 -0.05 10.37
N GLY A 58 13.74 -0.38 9.10
CA GLY A 58 12.72 -1.12 8.38
C GLY A 58 13.30 -1.80 7.15
N SER A 59 12.68 -2.89 6.73
CA SER A 59 13.01 -3.58 5.50
C SER A 59 11.76 -3.86 4.68
N ILE A 60 11.93 -4.00 3.37
CA ILE A 60 10.95 -4.57 2.47
C ILE A 60 11.33 -6.00 2.16
N MET A 61 10.33 -6.87 2.12
CA MET A 61 10.48 -8.28 1.85
C MET A 61 9.55 -8.69 0.72
N GLU A 62 10.05 -9.55 -0.16
CA GLU A 62 9.20 -10.17 -1.17
C GLU A 62 8.19 -11.10 -0.49
N THR A 63 6.93 -11.01 -0.91
CA THR A 63 5.88 -11.91 -0.41
C THR A 63 4.94 -12.31 -1.54
N MET A 64 4.25 -13.43 -1.36
CA MET A 64 3.22 -13.90 -2.27
C MET A 64 1.85 -13.71 -1.65
N VAL A 65 0.84 -13.42 -2.47
CA VAL A 65 -0.55 -13.39 -2.03
C VAL A 65 -1.07 -14.83 -1.93
N LYS A 66 -1.34 -15.26 -0.71
CA LYS A 66 -1.83 -16.61 -0.40
C LYS A 66 -3.35 -16.74 -0.43
N ALA A 67 -4.03 -15.68 -0.04
CA ALA A 67 -5.49 -15.62 0.01
C ALA A 67 -5.98 -14.18 -0.05
N VAL A 68 -7.23 -14.03 -0.47
CA VAL A 68 -7.94 -12.76 -0.46
C VAL A 68 -9.16 -12.87 0.47
N LYS A 69 -9.28 -11.95 1.42
CA LYS A 69 -10.54 -11.66 2.09
C LYS A 69 -11.28 -10.63 1.24
N LYS A 70 -12.37 -11.03 0.61
CA LYS A 70 -13.15 -10.15 -0.26
C LYS A 70 -13.72 -8.96 0.50
N GLY A 71 -13.56 -7.76 -0.06
CA GLY A 71 -14.15 -6.54 0.47
C GLY A 71 -15.67 -6.51 0.29
N GLN A 72 -16.35 -5.92 1.25
CA GLN A 72 -17.79 -5.71 1.24
C GLN A 72 -18.09 -4.35 1.88
N ARG A 73 -19.30 -3.86 1.65
CA ARG A 73 -19.74 -2.61 2.29
C ARG A 73 -19.62 -2.72 3.81
N GLY A 74 -18.82 -1.85 4.40
CA GLY A 74 -18.51 -1.85 5.82
C GLY A 74 -17.32 -2.72 6.25
N ASP A 75 -16.76 -3.51 5.33
CA ASP A 75 -15.55 -4.32 5.54
C ASP A 75 -14.64 -4.20 4.31
N PRO A 76 -13.48 -3.53 4.42
CA PRO A 76 -12.61 -3.26 3.26
C PRO A 76 -11.95 -4.49 2.66
N GLY A 77 -11.98 -5.64 3.32
CA GLY A 77 -11.25 -6.83 2.88
C GLY A 77 -9.74 -6.71 3.00
N GLU A 78 -8.99 -7.76 2.57
CA GLU A 78 -7.57 -7.84 2.80
C GLU A 78 -6.88 -8.83 1.86
N LEU A 79 -5.68 -8.49 1.35
CA LEU A 79 -4.73 -9.44 0.77
C LEU A 79 -3.91 -10.08 1.89
N LYS A 80 -3.89 -11.40 1.96
CA LYS A 80 -3.10 -12.14 2.94
C LYS A 80 -1.81 -12.63 2.31
N GLY A 81 -0.68 -12.08 2.76
CA GLY A 81 0.65 -12.49 2.34
C GLY A 81 1.11 -13.79 3.00
N ASP A 82 2.01 -14.49 2.35
CA ASP A 82 2.76 -15.59 2.93
C ASP A 82 4.14 -15.09 3.40
N PHE A 83 4.34 -15.03 4.70
CA PHE A 83 5.59 -14.58 5.32
C PHE A 83 6.55 -15.74 5.68
N THR A 84 6.34 -16.93 5.13
CA THR A 84 7.18 -18.10 5.41
C THR A 84 8.58 -18.01 4.79
N VAL A 85 8.71 -17.30 3.67
CA VAL A 85 10.01 -16.99 3.05
C VAL A 85 10.29 -15.51 3.29
N GLN A 86 11.10 -15.24 4.30
CA GLN A 86 11.56 -13.88 4.62
C GLN A 86 12.90 -13.65 3.92
N ARG A 87 12.85 -12.90 2.82
CA ARG A 87 14.05 -12.42 2.15
C ARG A 87 13.96 -10.90 2.09
N ASP A 88 14.84 -10.25 2.81
CA ASP A 88 14.98 -8.79 2.69
C ASP A 88 15.48 -8.46 1.27
N VAL A 89 14.79 -7.56 0.62
CA VAL A 89 15.12 -7.10 -0.74
C VAL A 89 15.48 -5.61 -0.77
N GLY A 90 15.32 -4.93 0.36
CA GLY A 90 15.70 -3.53 0.50
C GLY A 90 15.38 -2.97 1.88
N THR A 91 15.82 -1.74 2.10
CA THR A 91 15.67 -1.01 3.37
C THR A 91 14.64 0.10 3.25
N VAL A 92 13.92 0.38 4.36
CA VAL A 92 13.07 1.56 4.51
C VAL A 92 13.89 2.63 5.25
N THR A 93 14.03 3.79 4.65
CA THR A 93 14.76 4.92 5.24
C THR A 93 13.86 6.05 5.70
N VAL A 94 12.65 6.15 5.14
CA VAL A 94 11.68 7.20 5.47
C VAL A 94 10.29 6.57 5.61
N ASN A 95 9.59 6.94 6.69
CA ASN A 95 8.15 6.77 6.85
C ASN A 95 7.52 8.16 6.96
N SER A 96 6.72 8.56 5.99
CA SER A 96 6.07 9.87 5.92
C SER A 96 4.57 9.72 5.62
N ASN A 97 3.83 10.82 5.64
CA ASN A 97 2.41 10.79 5.31
C ASN A 97 2.14 10.40 3.85
N GLU A 98 3.11 10.63 2.97
CA GLU A 98 3.02 10.34 1.54
C GLU A 98 3.43 8.90 1.20
N GLY A 99 3.99 8.16 2.15
CA GLY A 99 4.41 6.77 1.94
C GLY A 99 5.69 6.39 2.66
N ILE A 100 6.17 5.20 2.34
CA ILE A 100 7.49 4.72 2.74
C ILE A 100 8.44 4.80 1.57
N PHE A 101 9.68 5.19 1.85
CA PHE A 101 10.74 5.31 0.85
C PHE A 101 12.03 4.66 1.34
N GLY A 102 12.84 4.21 0.40
CA GLY A 102 14.10 3.55 0.74
C GLY A 102 14.88 3.12 -0.48
N THR A 103 15.72 2.12 -0.31
CA THR A 103 16.56 1.56 -1.37
C THR A 103 16.33 0.06 -1.53
N VAL A 104 16.29 -0.38 -2.77
CA VAL A 104 16.27 -1.79 -3.16
C VAL A 104 17.72 -2.28 -3.21
N GLU A 105 18.02 -3.37 -2.51
CA GLU A 105 19.36 -4.00 -2.47
C GLU A 105 19.44 -5.18 -3.44
N ASP A 106 18.32 -5.87 -3.63
CA ASP A 106 18.20 -6.95 -4.60
C ASP A 106 16.98 -6.70 -5.50
N ALA A 107 17.23 -6.21 -6.71
CA ALA A 107 16.21 -5.89 -7.71
C ALA A 107 15.74 -7.11 -8.54
N GLY A 108 16.16 -8.32 -8.19
CA GLY A 108 15.83 -9.53 -8.97
C GLY A 108 14.35 -9.88 -9.04
N PHE A 109 13.52 -9.30 -8.16
CA PHE A 109 12.06 -9.46 -8.17
C PHE A 109 11.34 -8.40 -9.01
N ILE A 110 12.04 -7.33 -9.40
CA ILE A 110 11.44 -6.25 -10.19
C ILE A 110 11.43 -6.65 -11.66
N SER A 111 10.27 -6.56 -12.28
CA SER A 111 10.07 -6.89 -13.68
C SER A 111 9.22 -5.80 -14.35
N GLY A 112 9.31 -5.70 -15.66
CA GLY A 112 8.55 -4.76 -16.46
C GLY A 112 9.43 -3.71 -17.17
N GLU A 113 8.78 -2.92 -17.99
CA GLU A 113 9.42 -1.83 -18.73
C GLU A 113 9.31 -0.52 -17.94
N ALA A 114 10.28 0.35 -18.13
CA ALA A 114 10.22 1.67 -17.53
C ALA A 114 9.10 2.50 -18.18
N VAL A 115 8.32 3.15 -17.35
CA VAL A 115 7.27 4.08 -17.78
C VAL A 115 7.61 5.50 -17.34
N SER A 116 7.17 6.50 -18.10
CA SER A 116 7.31 7.89 -17.70
C SER A 116 6.27 8.26 -16.65
N VAL A 117 6.58 9.25 -15.83
CA VAL A 117 5.62 9.88 -14.93
C VAL A 117 4.89 10.98 -15.68
N ALA A 118 3.57 11.07 -15.51
CA ALA A 118 2.78 12.15 -16.09
C ALA A 118 2.96 13.44 -15.29
N GLU A 119 2.87 14.57 -15.98
CA GLU A 119 2.74 15.86 -15.30
C GLU A 119 1.32 15.97 -14.69
N PRO A 120 1.14 16.67 -13.56
CA PRO A 120 -0.15 16.77 -12.89
C PRO A 120 -1.30 17.27 -13.78
N GLU A 121 -0.99 18.14 -14.74
CA GLU A 121 -1.95 18.71 -15.70
C GLU A 121 -2.38 17.73 -16.79
N GLU A 122 -1.67 16.64 -16.98
CA GLU A 122 -2.00 15.60 -17.95
C GLU A 122 -2.98 14.57 -17.36
N VAL A 123 -3.10 14.51 -16.04
CA VAL A 123 -3.99 13.57 -15.36
C VAL A 123 -5.44 14.01 -15.50
N HIS A 124 -6.32 13.13 -15.98
CA HIS A 124 -7.70 13.46 -16.26
C HIS A 124 -8.67 12.33 -15.85
N ALA A 125 -9.95 12.67 -15.74
CA ALA A 125 -10.99 11.65 -15.55
C ALA A 125 -11.14 10.78 -16.80
N GLY A 126 -11.34 9.47 -16.61
CA GLY A 126 -11.47 8.50 -17.69
C GLY A 126 -10.78 7.18 -17.37
N GLU A 127 -10.57 6.38 -18.41
CA GLU A 127 -9.98 5.06 -18.33
C GLU A 127 -8.54 5.11 -17.80
N ALA A 128 -8.20 4.16 -16.95
CA ALA A 128 -6.88 3.95 -16.39
C ALA A 128 -6.73 2.47 -15.99
N SER A 129 -5.56 2.10 -15.51
CA SER A 129 -5.32 0.78 -14.93
C SER A 129 -4.52 0.89 -13.63
N ILE A 130 -4.68 -0.12 -12.76
CA ILE A 130 -3.81 -0.32 -11.61
C ILE A 130 -3.01 -1.59 -11.78
N LEU A 131 -1.74 -1.59 -11.34
CA LEU A 131 -0.95 -2.80 -11.29
C LEU A 131 -1.01 -3.35 -9.86
N CYS A 132 -1.49 -4.58 -9.70
CA CYS A 132 -1.49 -5.24 -8.40
C CYS A 132 -1.40 -6.76 -8.54
N THR A 133 -1.02 -7.40 -7.45
CA THR A 133 -0.97 -8.87 -7.31
C THR A 133 -2.11 -9.31 -6.42
N ILE A 134 -3.03 -10.12 -6.93
CA ILE A 134 -4.15 -10.65 -6.15
C ILE A 134 -4.05 -12.17 -5.91
N SER A 135 -3.07 -12.81 -6.52
CA SER A 135 -2.80 -14.25 -6.34
C SER A 135 -1.35 -14.58 -6.64
N GLY A 136 -0.70 -15.36 -5.78
CA GLY A 136 0.70 -15.72 -5.96
C GLY A 136 1.62 -14.51 -6.00
N SER A 137 2.50 -14.46 -6.98
CA SER A 137 3.43 -13.35 -7.28
C SER A 137 3.16 -12.71 -8.65
N ASP A 138 2.04 -13.03 -9.29
CA ASP A 138 1.70 -12.55 -10.63
C ASP A 138 1.07 -11.16 -10.57
N THR A 139 1.85 -10.15 -10.91
CA THR A 139 1.38 -8.76 -11.00
C THR A 139 0.74 -8.52 -12.36
N ARG A 140 -0.51 -8.04 -12.37
CA ARG A 140 -1.26 -7.74 -13.59
C ARG A 140 -1.88 -6.35 -13.55
N ALA A 141 -2.20 -5.85 -14.75
CA ALA A 141 -2.98 -4.64 -14.91
C ALA A 141 -4.48 -4.97 -14.81
N TYR A 142 -5.20 -4.18 -14.02
CA TYR A 142 -6.66 -4.25 -13.86
C TYR A 142 -7.28 -2.92 -14.22
N GLU A 143 -8.38 -2.96 -14.95
CA GLU A 143 -9.07 -1.75 -15.41
C GLU A 143 -9.73 -0.99 -14.26
N VAL A 144 -9.54 0.32 -14.28
CA VAL A 144 -10.18 1.27 -13.37
C VAL A 144 -10.62 2.50 -14.16
N GLU A 145 -11.50 3.28 -13.57
CA GLU A 145 -11.90 4.60 -14.07
C GLU A 145 -11.51 5.66 -13.04
N ILE A 146 -10.79 6.68 -13.47
CA ILE A 146 -10.59 7.90 -12.68
C ILE A 146 -11.87 8.71 -12.78
N LEU A 147 -12.64 8.78 -11.69
CA LEU A 147 -13.90 9.51 -11.63
C LEU A 147 -13.70 11.00 -11.44
N ARG A 148 -12.65 11.37 -10.72
CA ARG A 148 -12.37 12.76 -10.38
C ARG A 148 -10.88 12.96 -10.12
N VAL A 149 -10.37 14.08 -10.59
CA VAL A 149 -9.03 14.61 -10.29
C VAL A 149 -9.18 15.88 -9.47
N ASN A 150 -8.51 15.97 -8.33
CA ASN A 150 -8.51 17.12 -7.43
C ASN A 150 -7.08 17.53 -7.03
N PRO A 151 -6.31 18.15 -7.92
CA PRO A 151 -4.89 18.41 -7.72
C PRO A 151 -4.59 19.44 -6.62
N ARG A 152 -5.60 19.88 -5.89
CA ARG A 152 -5.49 20.81 -4.75
C ARG A 152 -5.98 20.19 -3.45
N SER A 153 -6.11 18.88 -3.38
CA SER A 153 -6.36 18.19 -2.14
C SER A 153 -5.23 18.46 -1.14
N ARG A 154 -5.57 18.63 0.13
CA ARG A 154 -4.58 18.88 1.17
C ARG A 154 -4.18 17.62 1.92
N ASP A 155 -4.85 16.53 1.63
CA ASP A 155 -4.71 15.24 2.31
C ASP A 155 -4.08 14.16 1.40
N GLY A 156 -3.55 14.55 0.22
CA GLY A 156 -2.92 13.66 -0.74
C GLY A 156 -3.91 12.72 -1.46
N ARG A 157 -5.23 12.96 -1.34
CA ARG A 157 -6.28 12.19 -2.03
C ARG A 157 -6.74 12.92 -3.27
N ASP A 158 -5.85 13.00 -4.24
CA ASP A 158 -6.06 13.79 -5.45
C ASP A 158 -6.93 13.09 -6.48
N LEU A 159 -7.00 11.76 -6.43
CA LEU A 159 -7.74 10.94 -7.38
C LEU A 159 -8.87 10.16 -6.67
N LEU A 160 -10.03 10.11 -7.29
CA LEU A 160 -11.09 9.18 -6.92
C LEU A 160 -11.21 8.15 -8.04
N LEU A 161 -11.05 6.88 -7.70
CA LEU A 161 -11.07 5.76 -8.63
C LEU A 161 -12.33 4.91 -8.47
N ARG A 162 -12.71 4.23 -9.54
CA ARG A 162 -13.66 3.11 -9.53
C ARG A 162 -13.02 1.92 -10.22
N VAL A 163 -13.05 0.77 -9.58
CA VAL A 163 -12.68 -0.51 -10.20
C VAL A 163 -13.75 -0.90 -11.20
N THR A 164 -13.35 -1.15 -12.44
CA THR A 164 -14.24 -1.58 -13.54
C THR A 164 -13.92 -2.99 -14.01
N ASP A 165 -12.73 -3.50 -13.66
CA ASP A 165 -12.26 -4.84 -14.01
C ASP A 165 -13.13 -5.93 -13.38
N PRO A 166 -13.77 -6.83 -14.18
CA PRO A 166 -14.64 -7.87 -13.66
C PRO A 166 -13.92 -8.90 -12.79
N GLU A 167 -12.67 -9.30 -13.15
CA GLU A 167 -11.90 -10.29 -12.40
C GLU A 167 -11.53 -9.72 -11.02
N LEU A 168 -11.10 -8.46 -10.98
CA LEU A 168 -10.76 -7.80 -9.73
C LEU A 168 -12.00 -7.67 -8.83
N LEU A 169 -13.14 -7.25 -9.38
CA LEU A 169 -14.40 -7.14 -8.63
C LEU A 169 -14.90 -8.51 -8.13
N GLU A 170 -14.76 -9.56 -8.94
CA GLU A 170 -15.17 -10.91 -8.55
C GLU A 170 -14.29 -11.44 -7.42
N THR A 171 -12.97 -11.24 -7.51
CA THR A 171 -11.98 -11.81 -6.58
C THR A 171 -11.89 -11.02 -5.29
N THR A 172 -11.77 -9.71 -5.38
CA THR A 172 -11.49 -8.85 -4.23
C THR A 172 -12.67 -8.01 -3.78
N GLY A 173 -13.68 -7.83 -4.62
CA GLY A 173 -14.83 -6.95 -4.36
C GLY A 173 -14.52 -5.47 -4.58
N GLY A 174 -13.31 -5.14 -5.04
CA GLY A 174 -12.80 -3.80 -5.26
C GLY A 174 -11.41 -3.60 -4.66
N ILE A 175 -11.11 -2.40 -4.19
CA ILE A 175 -9.85 -2.10 -3.51
C ILE A 175 -9.89 -2.68 -2.10
N VAL A 176 -8.83 -3.41 -1.71
CA VAL A 176 -8.71 -4.07 -0.40
C VAL A 176 -7.38 -3.72 0.25
N GLN A 177 -7.28 -3.93 1.55
CA GLN A 177 -6.02 -3.76 2.29
C GLN A 177 -4.92 -4.62 1.69
N GLY A 178 -3.72 -4.08 1.56
CA GLY A 178 -2.58 -4.66 0.86
C GLY A 178 -2.41 -4.15 -0.58
N MET A 179 -3.42 -3.52 -1.18
CA MET A 179 -3.30 -2.84 -2.48
C MET A 179 -2.73 -1.42 -2.35
N SER A 180 -2.54 -0.90 -1.15
CA SER A 180 -1.90 0.40 -0.94
C SER A 180 -0.53 0.45 -1.62
N GLY A 181 -0.31 1.47 -2.44
CA GLY A 181 0.87 1.62 -3.28
C GLY A 181 0.71 1.10 -4.70
N SER A 182 -0.36 0.36 -5.04
CA SER A 182 -0.58 -0.09 -6.43
C SER A 182 -0.51 1.09 -7.40
N PRO A 183 0.45 1.09 -8.36
CA PRO A 183 0.62 2.20 -9.28
C PRO A 183 -0.60 2.33 -10.20
N ILE A 184 -1.00 3.56 -10.46
CA ILE A 184 -2.08 3.92 -11.38
C ILE A 184 -1.44 4.38 -12.67
N LEU A 185 -1.81 3.75 -13.77
CA LEU A 185 -1.34 4.08 -15.11
C LEU A 185 -2.48 4.63 -15.96
N GLN A 186 -2.23 5.78 -16.60
CA GLN A 186 -3.12 6.39 -17.59
C GLN A 186 -2.30 6.78 -18.81
N ASP A 187 -2.77 6.44 -20.00
CA ASP A 187 -2.07 6.71 -21.26
C ASP A 187 -0.60 6.20 -21.30
N GLY A 188 -0.35 5.06 -20.61
CA GLY A 188 0.98 4.45 -20.52
C GLY A 188 1.95 5.15 -19.57
N ARG A 189 1.47 6.09 -18.72
CA ARG A 189 2.28 6.83 -17.76
C ARG A 189 1.82 6.61 -16.33
N LEU A 190 2.74 6.69 -15.38
CA LEU A 190 2.42 6.66 -13.95
C LEU A 190 1.79 7.99 -13.56
N VAL A 191 0.56 7.94 -13.04
CA VAL A 191 -0.22 9.12 -12.63
C VAL A 191 -0.47 9.19 -11.12
N GLY A 192 -0.20 8.11 -10.38
CA GLY A 192 -0.42 8.07 -8.94
C GLY A 192 -0.35 6.67 -8.36
N ALA A 193 -0.84 6.52 -7.15
CA ALA A 193 -0.92 5.25 -6.46
C ALA A 193 -2.25 5.10 -5.71
N VAL A 194 -2.73 3.88 -5.58
CA VAL A 194 -3.86 3.55 -4.70
C VAL A 194 -3.42 3.73 -3.25
N THR A 195 -4.15 4.48 -2.47
CA THR A 195 -3.81 4.75 -1.06
C THR A 195 -4.88 4.27 -0.08
N HIS A 196 -6.14 4.47 -0.42
CA HIS A 196 -7.26 4.22 0.48
C HIS A 196 -8.42 3.53 -0.27
N VAL A 197 -9.26 2.85 0.49
CA VAL A 197 -10.53 2.29 0.01
C VAL A 197 -11.69 3.06 0.65
N LEU A 198 -12.74 3.31 -0.11
CA LEU A 198 -13.99 3.80 0.46
C LEU A 198 -14.74 2.63 1.09
N VAL A 199 -14.71 2.53 2.42
CA VAL A 199 -15.32 1.41 3.16
C VAL A 199 -16.83 1.26 2.89
N ALA A 200 -17.52 2.37 2.56
CA ALA A 200 -18.92 2.34 2.17
C ALA A 200 -19.17 1.76 0.77
N ASN A 201 -18.14 1.78 -0.09
CA ASN A 201 -18.16 1.24 -1.45
C ASN A 201 -16.75 0.77 -1.85
N PRO A 202 -16.36 -0.50 -1.58
CA PRO A 202 -15.00 -0.98 -1.89
C PRO A 202 -14.62 -0.94 -3.37
N ALA A 203 -15.59 -0.84 -4.27
CA ALA A 203 -15.31 -0.64 -5.69
C ALA A 203 -14.74 0.76 -6.01
N GLU A 204 -14.74 1.67 -5.03
CA GLU A 204 -14.19 3.03 -5.16
C GLU A 204 -13.08 3.28 -4.12
N GLY A 205 -12.12 4.10 -4.49
CA GLY A 205 -10.98 4.46 -3.63
C GLY A 205 -10.18 5.64 -4.14
#